data_d8c4278ec56433e0bb8f99fd872c880b
#
_entry.id   d8c4278ec56433e0bb8f99fd872c880b
#
_cell.length_a   1.000
_cell.length_b   1.000
_cell.length_c   1.000
_cell.angle_alpha   90.00
_cell.angle_beta   90.00
_cell.angle_gamma   90.00
#
_symmetry.space_group_name_H-M   'P 1'
#
loop_
_entity.id
_entity.type
_entity.pdbx_description
1 polymer ?
#
loop_
_entity_poly.entity_id
_entity_poly.type
_entity_poly.pdbx_seq_one_letter_code
_entity_poly.pdbx_strand_id
1 'polypeptide(L)'
;MTTASFKYIDPASYDPHATEPFKKPWTKVDGAGNSYRLKDYSRPVHDLTGHEKEFTTDNCGFAVYTSPAKETSFTDDKQVKEGYYGEVEALVRQKLPGVKKVVIFDHTIRRREKASPRQPVQLVHIDRAPAAAEVECVAMPQKTKSRDSSRVAPRIGLPPRRHRRGSIDPSDFVKVDLLYPKGASQTVDVLADPDARAASTEGYEVTGEQYVIAPNEKHRFHYFKDMTPDMAMFIKCFDSESELMTGSGGIAHGSGHTAFIDPQTPKEAPGRQSIEVRCLVFYE
;
A
#
# COMPACT_ATOMS: atom_id res chain seq x y z
N MET A 1 -4.23 -3.49 21.73
CA MET A 1 -5.32 -3.34 20.76
C MET A 1 -5.94 -1.97 20.90
N THR A 2 -6.11 -1.23 19.83
CA THR A 2 -6.80 0.08 19.79
C THR A 2 -7.87 0.04 18.68
N THR A 3 -8.67 1.09 18.57
CA THR A 3 -9.66 1.26 17.50
C THR A 3 -9.35 2.55 16.76
N ALA A 4 -9.36 2.51 15.43
CA ALA A 4 -9.10 3.67 14.59
C ALA A 4 -10.11 3.76 13.43
N SER A 5 -10.22 4.95 12.85
CA SER A 5 -11.04 5.21 11.67
C SER A 5 -10.24 4.95 10.40
N PHE A 6 -10.85 4.25 9.45
CA PHE A 6 -10.27 3.90 8.16
C PHE A 6 -11.19 4.29 7.03
N LYS A 7 -10.62 4.87 5.98
CA LYS A 7 -11.37 5.25 4.77
C LYS A 7 -11.45 4.08 3.81
N TYR A 8 -12.66 3.67 3.52
CA TYR A 8 -12.99 2.66 2.50
C TYR A 8 -13.72 3.31 1.34
N ILE A 9 -13.73 2.64 0.20
CA ILE A 9 -14.67 3.01 -0.86
C ILE A 9 -16.11 2.83 -0.34
N ASP A 10 -16.97 3.82 -0.58
CA ASP A 10 -18.40 3.73 -0.23
C ASP A 10 -19.12 2.83 -1.24
N PRO A 11 -19.67 1.66 -0.85
CA PRO A 11 -20.36 0.75 -1.76
C PRO A 11 -21.55 1.38 -2.49
N ALA A 12 -22.14 2.43 -1.94
CA ALA A 12 -23.25 3.16 -2.56
C ALA A 12 -22.78 4.15 -3.65
N SER A 13 -21.48 4.26 -3.91
CA SER A 13 -20.92 5.25 -4.84
C SER A 13 -20.44 4.68 -6.17
N TYR A 14 -20.52 3.37 -6.39
CA TYR A 14 -20.11 2.71 -7.63
C TYR A 14 -20.99 1.51 -7.95
N ASP A 15 -20.97 1.08 -9.20
CA ASP A 15 -21.61 -0.17 -9.63
C ASP A 15 -20.58 -1.31 -9.55
N PRO A 16 -20.77 -2.33 -8.68
CA PRO A 16 -19.83 -3.45 -8.55
C PRO A 16 -19.79 -4.36 -9.78
N HIS A 17 -20.78 -4.27 -10.67
CA HIS A 17 -20.89 -5.07 -11.90
C HIS A 17 -20.37 -4.35 -13.15
N ALA A 18 -20.00 -3.09 -13.03
CA ALA A 18 -19.43 -2.36 -14.15
C ALA A 18 -18.09 -2.95 -14.59
N THR A 19 -17.96 -3.26 -15.87
CA THR A 19 -16.74 -3.83 -16.46
C THR A 19 -16.10 -2.94 -17.52
N GLU A 20 -16.87 -2.01 -18.08
CA GLU A 20 -16.42 -1.12 -19.13
C GLU A 20 -15.54 0.01 -18.59
N PRO A 21 -14.51 0.45 -19.33
CA PRO A 21 -13.73 1.63 -19.00
C PRO A 21 -14.62 2.84 -18.70
N PHE A 22 -14.25 3.65 -17.72
CA PHE A 22 -14.98 4.82 -17.22
C PHE A 22 -16.36 4.56 -16.60
N LYS A 23 -16.90 3.34 -16.69
CA LYS A 23 -18.09 2.91 -15.93
C LYS A 23 -17.70 2.23 -14.62
N LYS A 24 -16.57 1.51 -14.58
CA LYS A 24 -15.94 1.10 -13.34
C LYS A 24 -15.54 2.32 -12.50
N PRO A 25 -15.40 2.16 -11.18
CA PRO A 25 -14.77 3.22 -10.38
C PRO A 25 -13.38 3.54 -10.94
N TRP A 26 -13.03 4.81 -10.95
CA TRP A 26 -11.74 5.29 -11.45
C TRP A 26 -11.14 6.37 -10.54
N THR A 27 -9.81 6.52 -10.63
CA THR A 27 -9.07 7.59 -9.98
C THR A 27 -8.00 8.15 -10.90
N LYS A 28 -7.81 9.46 -10.89
CA LYS A 28 -6.74 10.14 -11.61
C LYS A 28 -5.46 10.07 -10.82
N VAL A 29 -4.36 9.65 -11.47
CA VAL A 29 -3.05 9.47 -10.81
C VAL A 29 -2.40 10.77 -10.38
N ASP A 30 -2.79 11.90 -10.99
CA ASP A 30 -2.36 13.25 -10.64
C ASP A 30 -3.13 13.86 -9.44
N GLY A 31 -4.09 13.12 -8.90
CA GLY A 31 -4.93 13.56 -7.78
C GLY A 31 -6.05 14.52 -8.16
N ALA A 32 -6.29 14.75 -9.47
CA ALA A 32 -7.30 15.72 -9.94
C ALA A 32 -8.75 15.25 -9.73
N GLY A 33 -8.98 13.99 -9.30
CA GLY A 33 -10.32 13.50 -8.99
C GLY A 33 -10.47 11.98 -9.06
N ASN A 34 -11.64 11.52 -8.67
CA ASN A 34 -12.08 10.13 -8.74
C ASN A 34 -13.61 10.05 -8.90
N SER A 35 -14.14 8.89 -9.29
CA SER A 35 -15.58 8.68 -9.54
C SER A 35 -16.33 8.12 -8.33
N TYR A 36 -15.69 7.87 -7.21
CA TYR A 36 -16.28 7.23 -6.05
C TYR A 36 -16.11 8.08 -4.78
N ARG A 37 -16.95 7.85 -3.80
CA ARG A 37 -16.84 8.47 -2.47
C ARG A 37 -16.10 7.55 -1.50
N LEU A 38 -15.50 8.16 -0.49
CA LEU A 38 -14.92 7.48 0.64
C LEU A 38 -15.81 7.61 1.86
N LYS A 39 -15.85 6.55 2.66
CA LYS A 39 -16.58 6.51 3.93
C LYS A 39 -15.71 5.96 5.04
N ASP A 40 -15.82 6.58 6.21
CA ASP A 40 -15.05 6.18 7.38
C ASP A 40 -15.72 5.02 8.13
N TYR A 41 -14.92 4.03 8.51
CA TYR A 41 -15.34 2.89 9.31
C TYR A 41 -14.35 2.66 10.46
N SER A 42 -14.87 2.53 11.67
CA SER A 42 -14.07 2.14 12.83
C SER A 42 -13.71 0.66 12.78
N ARG A 43 -12.42 0.34 12.98
CA ARG A 43 -11.92 -1.05 13.00
C ARG A 43 -10.91 -1.24 14.12
N PRO A 44 -10.82 -2.46 14.69
CA PRO A 44 -9.78 -2.79 15.63
C PRO A 44 -8.41 -2.82 14.95
N VAL A 45 -7.39 -2.35 15.67
CA VAL A 45 -6.00 -2.34 15.24
C VAL A 45 -5.17 -3.08 16.27
N HIS A 46 -4.39 -4.04 15.80
CA HIS A 46 -3.56 -4.91 16.62
C HIS A 46 -2.08 -4.56 16.44
N ASP A 47 -1.37 -4.41 17.53
CA ASP A 47 0.07 -4.28 17.54
C ASP A 47 0.71 -5.65 17.30
N LEU A 48 1.66 -5.72 16.38
CA LEU A 48 2.39 -6.93 16.02
C LEU A 48 3.67 -7.14 16.83
N THR A 49 4.03 -6.20 17.67
CA THR A 49 5.26 -6.27 18.46
C THR A 49 5.33 -7.56 19.27
N GLY A 50 6.37 -8.36 19.04
CA GLY A 50 6.55 -9.68 19.65
C GLY A 50 5.84 -10.83 18.94
N HIS A 51 5.07 -10.57 17.88
CA HIS A 51 4.33 -11.55 17.10
C HIS A 51 4.74 -11.60 15.62
N GLU A 52 5.87 -10.97 15.26
CA GLU A 52 6.31 -10.77 13.86
C GLU A 52 6.40 -12.07 13.08
N LYS A 53 6.86 -13.15 13.75
CA LYS A 53 7.06 -14.47 13.13
C LYS A 53 5.76 -15.17 12.72
N GLU A 54 4.62 -14.72 13.23
CA GLU A 54 3.32 -15.28 12.87
C GLU A 54 2.82 -14.81 11.50
N PHE A 55 3.45 -13.76 10.97
CA PHE A 55 3.05 -13.08 9.74
C PHE A 55 4.11 -13.24 8.66
N THR A 56 3.71 -13.81 7.53
CA THR A 56 4.56 -14.02 6.36
C THR A 56 3.91 -13.47 5.11
N THR A 57 4.70 -13.21 4.08
CA THR A 57 4.16 -12.81 2.77
C THR A 57 3.18 -13.83 2.20
N ASP A 58 3.31 -15.11 2.55
CA ASP A 58 2.45 -16.16 2.01
C ASP A 58 1.15 -16.31 2.81
N ASN A 59 1.19 -16.23 4.14
CA ASN A 59 -0.01 -16.47 4.93
C ASN A 59 -0.92 -15.24 5.06
N CYS A 60 -0.38 -14.01 4.94
CA CYS A 60 -1.15 -12.77 5.11
C CYS A 60 -0.75 -11.63 4.17
N GLY A 61 0.18 -11.88 3.26
CA GLY A 61 0.65 -10.89 2.30
C GLY A 61 1.64 -9.87 2.87
N PHE A 62 2.17 -10.07 4.08
CA PHE A 62 3.18 -9.20 4.65
C PHE A 62 4.09 -9.89 5.66
N ALA A 63 5.25 -9.28 5.87
CA ALA A 63 6.20 -9.70 6.90
C ALA A 63 7.01 -8.49 7.41
N VAL A 64 7.52 -8.58 8.65
CA VAL A 64 8.42 -7.58 9.23
C VAL A 64 9.74 -8.25 9.57
N TYR A 65 10.83 -7.57 9.21
CA TYR A 65 12.19 -8.07 9.42
C TYR A 65 13.08 -7.00 10.06
N THR A 66 14.02 -7.41 10.88
CA THR A 66 15.15 -6.56 11.27
C THR A 66 16.16 -6.57 10.13
N SER A 67 16.46 -5.40 9.58
CA SER A 67 17.38 -5.18 8.46
C SER A 67 17.93 -3.77 8.52
N PRO A 68 18.98 -3.52 9.32
CA PRO A 68 19.62 -2.21 9.36
C PRO A 68 20.14 -1.81 7.98
N ALA A 69 19.76 -0.62 7.51
CA ALA A 69 20.22 -0.06 6.26
C ALA A 69 21.51 0.75 6.46
N LYS A 70 22.38 0.75 5.47
CA LYS A 70 23.58 1.63 5.42
C LYS A 70 23.18 3.03 4.99
N GLU A 71 22.28 3.13 3.99
CA GLU A 71 21.71 4.43 3.61
C GLU A 71 20.72 4.89 4.69
N THR A 72 20.92 6.09 5.19
CA THR A 72 20.17 6.59 6.35
C THR A 72 19.56 7.98 6.12
N SER A 73 19.99 8.68 5.09
CA SER A 73 19.56 10.05 4.84
C SER A 73 18.35 10.11 3.89
N PHE A 74 18.35 9.27 2.85
CA PHE A 74 17.34 9.25 1.79
C PHE A 74 17.03 10.64 1.22
N THR A 75 18.07 11.48 1.07
CA THR A 75 17.95 12.84 0.56
C THR A 75 18.39 12.98 -0.88
N ASP A 76 19.18 12.04 -1.38
CA ASP A 76 19.72 12.01 -2.73
C ASP A 76 19.19 10.79 -3.48
N ASP A 77 18.39 11.03 -4.51
CA ASP A 77 17.78 9.99 -5.35
C ASP A 77 18.84 9.10 -6.04
N LYS A 78 19.98 9.65 -6.40
CA LYS A 78 21.10 8.90 -6.99
C LYS A 78 21.70 7.93 -5.99
N GLN A 79 21.98 8.37 -4.77
CA GLN A 79 22.50 7.50 -3.70
C GLN A 79 21.52 6.39 -3.34
N VAL A 80 20.21 6.67 -3.32
CA VAL A 80 19.18 5.65 -3.11
C VAL A 80 19.25 4.59 -4.21
N LYS A 81 19.31 4.99 -5.48
CA LYS A 81 19.36 4.05 -6.62
C LYS A 81 20.65 3.25 -6.70
N GLU A 82 21.81 3.90 -6.45
CA GLU A 82 23.12 3.26 -6.57
C GLU A 82 23.51 2.41 -5.34
N GLY A 83 22.98 2.74 -4.15
CA GLY A 83 23.31 2.07 -2.90
C GLY A 83 22.16 1.27 -2.32
N TYR A 84 21.08 1.95 -1.92
CA TYR A 84 19.99 1.33 -1.17
C TYR A 84 19.22 0.26 -1.96
N TYR A 85 19.10 0.39 -3.28
CA TYR A 85 18.47 -0.65 -4.11
C TYR A 85 19.18 -2.00 -3.98
N GLY A 86 20.53 -1.99 -3.93
CA GLY A 86 21.30 -3.22 -3.69
C GLY A 86 21.04 -3.83 -2.32
N GLU A 87 20.83 -3.00 -1.28
CA GLU A 87 20.47 -3.49 0.05
C GLU A 87 19.08 -4.12 0.06
N VAL A 88 18.10 -3.50 -0.62
CA VAL A 88 16.75 -4.03 -0.77
C VAL A 88 16.74 -5.37 -1.53
N GLU A 89 17.47 -5.46 -2.66
CA GLU A 89 17.59 -6.71 -3.41
C GLU A 89 18.19 -7.82 -2.56
N ALA A 90 19.26 -7.54 -1.83
CA ALA A 90 19.90 -8.51 -0.93
C ALA A 90 18.94 -8.99 0.16
N LEU A 91 18.15 -8.08 0.76
CA LEU A 91 17.15 -8.41 1.75
C LEU A 91 16.04 -9.29 1.17
N VAL A 92 15.51 -8.96 -0.02
CA VAL A 92 14.50 -9.76 -0.71
C VAL A 92 15.00 -11.17 -0.94
N ARG A 93 16.20 -11.33 -1.50
CA ARG A 93 16.84 -12.66 -1.74
C ARG A 93 17.07 -13.45 -0.45
N GLN A 94 17.43 -12.77 0.62
CA GLN A 94 17.64 -13.41 1.94
C GLN A 94 16.34 -13.92 2.57
N LYS A 95 15.25 -13.16 2.41
CA LYS A 95 14.00 -13.42 3.14
C LYS A 95 12.96 -14.21 2.34
N LEU A 96 13.06 -14.21 1.01
CA LEU A 96 12.16 -14.93 0.13
C LEU A 96 12.95 -16.06 -0.57
N PRO A 97 12.76 -17.32 -0.14
CA PRO A 97 13.45 -18.47 -0.75
C PRO A 97 13.07 -18.67 -2.22
N GLY A 98 14.00 -19.09 -3.06
CA GLY A 98 13.75 -19.40 -4.46
C GLY A 98 13.73 -18.20 -5.40
N VAL A 99 14.00 -16.99 -4.91
CA VAL A 99 14.05 -15.79 -5.76
C VAL A 99 15.20 -15.89 -6.77
N LYS A 100 14.86 -15.81 -8.07
CA LYS A 100 15.81 -15.81 -9.20
C LYS A 100 16.17 -14.41 -9.63
N LYS A 101 15.19 -13.51 -9.71
CA LYS A 101 15.39 -12.14 -10.20
C LYS A 101 14.57 -11.17 -9.38
N VAL A 102 15.17 -10.02 -9.08
CA VAL A 102 14.50 -8.85 -8.49
C VAL A 102 14.69 -7.69 -9.46
N VAL A 103 13.62 -7.01 -9.78
CA VAL A 103 13.65 -5.79 -10.61
C VAL A 103 13.03 -4.66 -9.81
N ILE A 104 13.85 -3.76 -9.31
CA ILE A 104 13.39 -2.54 -8.64
C ILE A 104 13.11 -1.50 -9.72
N PHE A 105 11.89 -0.96 -9.76
CA PHE A 105 11.48 -0.03 -10.80
C PHE A 105 11.10 1.35 -10.26
N ASP A 106 10.80 1.48 -8.97
CA ASP A 106 10.41 2.76 -8.37
C ASP A 106 10.68 2.79 -6.87
N HIS A 107 10.77 3.99 -6.32
CA HIS A 107 10.68 4.22 -4.89
C HIS A 107 9.93 5.52 -4.58
N THR A 108 9.37 5.59 -3.39
CA THR A 108 8.66 6.77 -2.90
C THR A 108 9.12 7.09 -1.48
N ILE A 109 9.63 8.29 -1.28
CA ILE A 109 9.96 8.81 0.05
C ILE A 109 8.77 9.62 0.54
N ARG A 110 8.23 9.24 1.69
CA ARG A 110 7.12 9.94 2.34
C ARG A 110 7.59 10.57 3.64
N ARG A 111 7.30 11.85 3.79
CA ARG A 111 7.56 12.61 5.01
C ARG A 111 6.29 13.34 5.42
N ARG A 112 5.89 13.22 6.67
CA ARG A 112 4.74 13.97 7.19
C ARG A 112 5.18 15.38 7.57
N GLU A 113 5.55 16.15 6.60
CA GLU A 113 5.80 17.59 6.70
C GLU A 113 4.73 18.30 5.88
N LYS A 114 4.28 19.49 6.33
CA LYS A 114 3.23 20.24 5.59
C LYS A 114 3.62 20.55 4.15
N ALA A 115 4.92 20.68 3.88
CA ALA A 115 5.49 20.95 2.56
C ALA A 115 5.81 19.68 1.75
N SER A 116 5.60 18.49 2.29
CA SER A 116 5.89 17.25 1.55
C SER A 116 4.92 17.07 0.38
N PRO A 117 5.40 16.86 -0.84
CA PRO A 117 4.55 16.68 -2.02
C PRO A 117 3.72 15.38 -1.98
N ARG A 118 4.12 14.41 -1.15
CA ARG A 118 3.44 13.12 -1.02
C ARG A 118 3.06 12.84 0.42
N GLN A 119 1.77 12.89 0.69
CA GLN A 119 1.18 12.54 1.98
C GLN A 119 0.87 11.03 2.04
N PRO A 120 0.79 10.43 3.25
CA PRO A 120 0.33 9.06 3.42
C PRO A 120 -1.10 8.87 2.87
N VAL A 121 -1.29 7.81 2.10
CA VAL A 121 -2.62 7.46 1.55
C VAL A 121 -3.48 6.87 2.66
N GLN A 122 -4.66 7.45 2.89
CA GLN A 122 -5.59 7.00 3.93
C GLN A 122 -6.69 6.06 3.42
N LEU A 123 -6.78 5.83 2.12
CA LEU A 123 -7.69 4.86 1.53
C LEU A 123 -7.14 3.45 1.72
N VAL A 124 -8.01 2.51 2.08
CA VAL A 124 -7.65 1.08 2.14
C VAL A 124 -7.56 0.53 0.72
N HIS A 125 -6.35 0.12 0.31
CA HIS A 125 -6.07 -0.30 -1.07
C HIS A 125 -4.98 -1.37 -1.14
N ILE A 126 -4.80 -1.92 -2.33
CA ILE A 126 -3.63 -2.68 -2.75
C ILE A 126 -3.09 -1.98 -3.99
N ASP A 127 -1.80 -1.65 -3.98
CA ASP A 127 -1.16 -1.01 -5.12
C ASP A 127 -1.13 -1.98 -6.32
N ARG A 128 -1.84 -1.63 -7.37
CA ARG A 128 -1.98 -2.34 -8.65
C ARG A 128 -2.75 -3.67 -8.63
N ALA A 129 -3.49 -3.90 -9.71
CA ALA A 129 -4.11 -5.16 -10.07
C ALA A 129 -3.20 -5.96 -11.02
N PRO A 130 -3.50 -7.24 -11.28
CA PRO A 130 -2.56 -8.28 -11.66
C PRO A 130 -1.98 -8.15 -13.07
N ALA A 131 -0.84 -7.50 -13.21
CA ALA A 131 -0.02 -7.62 -14.42
C ALA A 131 1.42 -8.09 -14.14
N ALA A 132 1.85 -8.10 -12.89
CA ALA A 132 3.17 -8.57 -12.48
C ALA A 132 3.22 -8.83 -10.98
N ALA A 133 4.02 -9.79 -10.54
CA ALA A 133 4.25 -10.06 -9.13
C ALA A 133 5.03 -8.90 -8.49
N GLU A 134 4.39 -8.10 -7.66
CA GLU A 134 5.00 -6.97 -6.96
C GLU A 134 5.17 -7.26 -5.47
N VAL A 135 6.37 -7.03 -4.96
CA VAL A 135 6.63 -6.92 -3.52
C VAL A 135 7.07 -5.50 -3.23
N GLU A 136 6.35 -4.83 -2.35
CA GLU A 136 6.75 -3.53 -1.85
C GLU A 136 7.57 -3.71 -0.57
N CYS A 137 8.78 -3.16 -0.54
CA CYS A 137 9.61 -3.10 0.64
C CYS A 137 9.54 -1.70 1.26
N VAL A 138 9.02 -1.59 2.47
CA VAL A 138 8.95 -0.33 3.21
C VAL A 138 10.01 -0.33 4.30
N ALA A 139 10.91 0.64 4.25
CA ALA A 139 11.91 0.88 5.30
C ALA A 139 11.80 2.30 5.89
N MET A 140 12.34 2.49 7.07
CA MET A 140 12.30 3.77 7.79
C MET A 140 13.67 4.45 7.79
N PRO A 141 13.77 5.75 7.43
CA PRO A 141 15.03 6.50 7.53
C PRO A 141 15.43 6.79 9.00
N GLN A 142 16.73 6.79 9.26
CA GLN A 142 17.29 6.81 10.63
C GLN A 142 17.21 8.12 11.42
N LYS A 143 16.59 9.19 10.97
CA LYS A 143 16.73 10.51 11.62
C LYS A 143 15.74 10.85 12.72
N THR A 144 14.91 9.95 13.18
CA THR A 144 14.04 10.25 14.31
C THR A 144 14.21 9.22 15.43
N LYS A 145 14.98 9.56 16.46
CA LYS A 145 14.82 9.00 17.80
C LYS A 145 13.45 9.44 18.34
N SER A 146 12.39 9.11 17.65
CA SER A 146 11.06 9.39 18.09
C SER A 146 10.44 8.10 18.56
N ARG A 147 10.01 8.10 19.80
CA ARG A 147 9.19 7.03 20.37
C ARG A 147 7.79 6.96 19.76
N ASP A 148 7.55 7.67 18.65
CA ASP A 148 6.26 7.71 17.98
C ASP A 148 6.27 6.90 16.68
N SER A 149 5.96 5.70 16.82
CA SER A 149 5.84 4.65 15.84
C SER A 149 4.43 4.32 15.43
N SER A 150 3.47 4.97 16.02
CA SER A 150 2.03 4.73 15.81
C SER A 150 1.56 4.97 14.37
N ARG A 151 2.47 5.14 13.41
CA ARG A 151 2.16 5.60 12.06
C ARG A 151 2.73 4.74 10.94
N VAL A 152 2.97 3.48 11.21
CA VAL A 152 3.22 2.50 10.15
C VAL A 152 1.91 2.16 9.49
N ALA A 153 1.90 2.01 8.17
CA ALA A 153 0.70 1.63 7.42
C ALA A 153 0.09 0.35 8.02
N PRO A 154 -1.14 0.41 8.54
CA PRO A 154 -1.82 -0.77 9.04
C PRO A 154 -2.23 -1.67 7.88
N ARG A 155 -2.42 -2.93 8.16
CA ARG A 155 -2.83 -3.93 7.20
C ARG A 155 -4.10 -4.60 7.63
N ILE A 156 -4.85 -5.03 6.65
CA ILE A 156 -6.08 -5.78 6.88
C ILE A 156 -5.71 -7.26 6.91
N GLY A 157 -6.02 -7.91 8.01
CA GLY A 157 -6.02 -9.36 8.11
C GLY A 157 -7.39 -9.84 8.54
N LEU A 158 -7.89 -10.92 7.95
CA LEU A 158 -9.11 -11.60 8.42
C LEU A 158 -8.79 -12.55 9.57
N PRO A 159 -9.71 -12.76 10.54
CA PRO A 159 -9.55 -13.80 11.55
C PRO A 159 -9.57 -15.17 10.89
N PRO A 160 -8.84 -16.16 11.40
CA PRO A 160 -8.72 -17.46 10.80
C PRO A 160 -10.06 -18.21 10.82
N ARG A 161 -10.58 -18.58 9.69
CA ARG A 161 -11.17 -19.91 9.57
C ARG A 161 -9.97 -20.86 9.62
N ARG A 162 -10.00 -21.87 10.41
CA ARG A 162 -8.93 -22.75 10.93
C ARG A 162 -7.61 -22.93 10.15
N HIS A 163 -7.39 -22.31 8.96
CA HIS A 163 -6.18 -22.43 8.12
C HIS A 163 -5.70 -21.14 7.42
N ARG A 164 -6.30 -19.95 7.64
CA ARG A 164 -5.85 -18.72 6.97
C ARG A 164 -5.79 -17.56 7.93
N ARG A 165 -4.59 -17.18 8.35
CA ARG A 165 -4.36 -15.94 9.11
C ARG A 165 -4.09 -14.83 8.09
N GLY A 166 -5.02 -13.89 7.95
CA GLY A 166 -4.67 -12.57 7.45
C GLY A 166 -4.91 -12.22 5.98
N SER A 167 -5.50 -13.08 5.13
CA SER A 167 -5.87 -12.68 3.77
C SER A 167 -7.21 -11.93 3.73
N ILE A 168 -7.32 -10.92 2.85
CA ILE A 168 -8.59 -10.26 2.53
C ILE A 168 -9.44 -11.24 1.71
N ASP A 169 -10.75 -11.24 1.96
CA ASP A 169 -11.69 -11.99 1.12
C ASP A 169 -11.65 -11.38 -0.30
N PRO A 170 -11.46 -12.20 -1.35
CA PRO A 170 -11.47 -11.70 -2.72
C PRO A 170 -12.71 -10.92 -3.12
N SER A 171 -13.86 -11.20 -2.50
CA SER A 171 -15.10 -10.46 -2.73
C SER A 171 -15.07 -9.00 -2.24
N ASP A 172 -14.12 -8.65 -1.38
CA ASP A 172 -13.94 -7.29 -0.89
C ASP A 172 -13.04 -6.45 -1.84
N PHE A 173 -12.47 -7.07 -2.89
CA PHE A 173 -11.64 -6.34 -3.87
C PHE A 173 -12.50 -5.63 -4.90
N VAL A 174 -12.34 -4.32 -5.00
CA VAL A 174 -12.97 -3.47 -6.00
C VAL A 174 -11.90 -2.98 -6.96
N LYS A 175 -12.01 -3.37 -8.23
CA LYS A 175 -11.11 -2.87 -9.28
C LYS A 175 -11.42 -1.41 -9.59
N VAL A 176 -10.40 -0.59 -9.55
CA VAL A 176 -10.46 0.85 -9.85
C VAL A 176 -9.51 1.13 -11.00
N ASP A 177 -10.03 1.74 -12.06
CA ASP A 177 -9.23 2.17 -13.20
C ASP A 177 -8.31 3.33 -12.82
N LEU A 178 -7.05 3.27 -13.23
CA LEU A 178 -6.09 4.36 -13.09
C LEU A 178 -6.10 5.21 -14.36
N LEU A 179 -6.47 6.47 -14.21
CA LEU A 179 -6.53 7.43 -15.30
C LEU A 179 -5.26 8.27 -15.37
N TYR A 180 -4.57 8.17 -16.49
CA TYR A 180 -3.38 8.95 -16.82
C TYR A 180 -3.70 10.04 -17.83
N PRO A 181 -3.11 11.25 -17.72
CA PRO A 181 -3.26 12.29 -18.71
C PRO A 181 -2.74 11.82 -20.07
N LYS A 182 -3.49 12.07 -21.16
CA LYS A 182 -3.06 11.80 -22.52
C LYS A 182 -1.95 12.77 -22.93
N GLY A 183 -0.77 12.22 -23.24
CA GLY A 183 0.37 13.00 -23.74
C GLY A 183 1.18 13.68 -22.63
N ALA A 184 2.48 13.78 -22.82
CA ALA A 184 3.44 14.31 -21.84
C ALA A 184 3.34 15.85 -21.64
N SER A 185 2.42 16.56 -22.30
CA SER A 185 2.40 18.03 -22.33
C SER A 185 1.05 18.64 -22.69
N GLN A 186 -0.04 18.13 -22.13
CA GLN A 186 -1.25 18.96 -22.14
C GLN A 186 -1.48 19.49 -20.74
N THR A 187 -1.18 20.78 -20.56
CA THR A 187 -1.90 21.60 -19.61
C THR A 187 -3.38 21.40 -19.96
N VAL A 188 -4.05 20.53 -19.21
CA VAL A 188 -5.50 20.42 -19.26
C VAL A 188 -6.01 21.84 -19.01
N ASP A 189 -6.69 22.41 -20.00
CA ASP A 189 -7.32 23.72 -19.86
C ASP A 189 -8.04 23.75 -18.52
N VAL A 190 -7.68 24.70 -17.69
CA VAL A 190 -8.22 24.84 -16.34
C VAL A 190 -9.71 25.16 -16.50
N LEU A 191 -10.54 24.11 -16.51
CA LEU A 191 -11.98 24.32 -16.35
C LEU A 191 -12.18 25.18 -15.11
N ALA A 192 -12.95 26.24 -15.23
CA ALA A 192 -13.15 27.22 -14.17
C ALA A 192 -13.80 26.63 -12.91
N ASP A 193 -14.43 25.45 -13.04
CA ASP A 193 -15.06 24.72 -11.96
C ASP A 193 -14.24 23.50 -11.56
N PRO A 194 -13.64 23.49 -10.35
CA PRO A 194 -12.88 22.34 -9.82
C PRO A 194 -13.69 21.05 -9.72
N ASP A 195 -14.97 21.12 -9.42
CA ASP A 195 -15.85 19.95 -9.26
C ASP A 195 -16.15 19.32 -10.64
N ALA A 196 -16.39 20.15 -11.67
CA ALA A 196 -16.55 19.68 -13.04
C ALA A 196 -15.26 19.03 -13.56
N ARG A 197 -14.09 19.60 -13.25
CA ARG A 197 -12.80 19.02 -13.59
C ARG A 197 -12.57 17.70 -12.87
N ALA A 198 -12.94 17.60 -11.62
CA ALA A 198 -12.78 16.36 -10.84
C ALA A 198 -13.62 15.22 -11.43
N ALA A 199 -14.81 15.49 -11.95
CA ALA A 199 -15.73 14.50 -12.51
C ALA A 199 -15.45 14.16 -13.99
N SER A 200 -14.83 15.06 -14.79
CA SER A 200 -14.57 14.84 -16.21
C SER A 200 -13.45 13.83 -16.43
N THR A 201 -13.61 12.94 -17.38
CA THR A 201 -12.56 12.02 -17.88
C THR A 201 -11.88 12.50 -19.16
N GLU A 202 -12.28 13.66 -19.66
CA GLU A 202 -11.71 14.26 -20.87
C GLU A 202 -10.20 14.51 -20.67
N GLY A 203 -9.40 14.18 -21.70
CA GLY A 203 -7.95 14.29 -21.64
C GLY A 203 -7.25 13.16 -20.88
N TYR A 204 -7.97 12.15 -20.41
CA TYR A 204 -7.39 11.00 -19.71
C TYR A 204 -7.60 9.69 -20.47
N GLU A 205 -6.74 8.72 -20.19
CA GLU A 205 -6.85 7.35 -20.67
C GLU A 205 -6.65 6.36 -19.51
N VAL A 206 -7.26 5.19 -19.63
CA VAL A 206 -7.07 4.11 -18.65
C VAL A 206 -5.76 3.38 -18.95
N THR A 207 -4.80 3.45 -18.04
CA THR A 207 -3.46 2.85 -18.22
C THR A 207 -3.08 1.95 -17.02
N GLY A 208 -4.04 1.35 -16.37
CA GLY A 208 -3.80 0.42 -15.28
C GLY A 208 -4.99 0.30 -14.36
N GLU A 209 -4.86 -0.59 -13.40
CA GLU A 209 -5.87 -0.83 -12.38
C GLU A 209 -5.20 -0.95 -11.00
N GLN A 210 -5.93 -0.61 -9.97
CA GLN A 210 -5.60 -0.92 -8.58
C GLN A 210 -6.79 -1.59 -7.90
N TYR A 211 -6.55 -2.26 -6.80
CA TYR A 211 -7.63 -2.70 -5.93
C TYR A 211 -7.85 -1.67 -4.82
N VAL A 212 -9.10 -1.26 -4.65
CA VAL A 212 -9.59 -0.58 -3.45
C VAL A 212 -10.43 -1.59 -2.69
N ILE A 213 -10.42 -1.52 -1.37
CA ILE A 213 -11.08 -2.52 -0.55
C ILE A 213 -12.45 -2.02 -0.10
N ALA A 214 -13.48 -2.83 -0.33
CA ALA A 214 -14.82 -2.62 0.20
C ALA A 214 -14.85 -2.86 1.73
N PRO A 215 -15.69 -2.16 2.49
CA PRO A 215 -15.76 -2.33 3.94
C PRO A 215 -16.31 -3.70 4.33
N ASN A 216 -15.63 -4.36 5.27
CA ASN A 216 -16.07 -5.61 5.87
C ASN A 216 -15.82 -5.57 7.38
N GLU A 217 -16.77 -6.03 8.18
CA GLU A 217 -16.64 -6.05 9.64
C GLU A 217 -15.60 -7.05 10.15
N LYS A 218 -15.26 -8.03 9.31
CA LYS A 218 -14.23 -9.02 9.61
C LYS A 218 -12.82 -8.47 9.46
N HIS A 219 -12.63 -7.31 8.84
CA HIS A 219 -11.31 -6.72 8.68
C HIS A 219 -10.67 -6.42 10.02
N ARG A 220 -9.40 -6.82 10.17
CA ARG A 220 -8.54 -6.58 11.32
C ARG A 220 -7.27 -5.94 10.83
N PHE A 221 -6.98 -4.75 11.35
CA PHE A 221 -5.75 -4.05 11.02
C PHE A 221 -4.64 -4.46 11.96
N HIS A 222 -3.47 -4.57 11.38
CA HIS A 222 -2.25 -4.84 12.12
C HIS A 222 -1.23 -3.74 11.83
N TYR A 223 -0.49 -3.31 12.82
CA TYR A 223 0.59 -2.37 12.66
C TYR A 223 1.75 -2.81 13.53
N PHE A 224 2.93 -2.35 13.20
CA PHE A 224 4.09 -2.51 14.06
C PHE A 224 4.29 -1.20 14.81
N LYS A 225 4.10 -1.24 16.13
CA LYS A 225 4.31 -0.08 16.97
C LYS A 225 5.82 0.15 17.10
N ASP A 226 6.23 1.43 17.10
CA ASP A 226 7.62 1.83 17.27
C ASP A 226 8.60 1.19 16.26
N MET A 227 8.18 1.04 15.00
CA MET A 227 9.03 0.57 13.92
C MET A 227 10.25 1.47 13.79
N THR A 228 11.43 0.91 14.00
CA THR A 228 12.70 1.63 13.95
C THR A 228 13.27 1.66 12.53
N PRO A 229 14.26 2.52 12.26
CA PRO A 229 14.99 2.52 11.00
C PRO A 229 15.70 1.21 10.64
N ASP A 230 15.93 0.37 11.63
CA ASP A 230 16.54 -0.95 11.45
C ASP A 230 15.55 -2.03 11.04
N MET A 231 14.32 -1.65 10.75
CA MET A 231 13.25 -2.58 10.40
C MET A 231 12.76 -2.33 8.98
N ALA A 232 12.48 -3.42 8.28
CA ALA A 232 11.86 -3.42 6.97
C ALA A 232 10.56 -4.23 7.01
N MET A 233 9.55 -3.73 6.31
CA MET A 233 8.27 -4.40 6.14
C MET A 233 8.06 -4.74 4.67
N PHE A 234 7.86 -6.02 4.36
CA PHE A 234 7.43 -6.45 3.05
C PHE A 234 5.91 -6.40 2.95
N ILE A 235 5.42 -5.87 1.84
CA ILE A 235 4.01 -5.77 1.49
C ILE A 235 3.83 -6.40 0.11
N LYS A 236 3.11 -7.51 0.06
CA LYS A 236 2.76 -8.15 -1.20
C LYS A 236 1.60 -7.41 -1.83
N CYS A 237 1.76 -6.95 -3.07
CA CYS A 237 0.70 -6.30 -3.83
C CYS A 237 0.02 -7.27 -4.79
N PHE A 238 0.75 -8.29 -5.25
CA PHE A 238 0.25 -9.33 -6.15
C PHE A 238 1.07 -10.61 -6.01
N ASP A 239 0.45 -11.76 -6.28
CA ASP A 239 1.12 -13.05 -6.39
C ASP A 239 0.40 -13.93 -7.43
N SER A 240 1.14 -14.37 -8.45
CA SER A 240 0.59 -15.23 -9.53
C SER A 240 0.20 -16.61 -9.04
N GLU A 241 0.85 -17.11 -7.99
CA GLU A 241 0.58 -18.42 -7.38
C GLU A 241 -0.44 -18.34 -6.25
N SER A 242 -1.02 -17.15 -6.06
CA SER A 242 -2.03 -16.96 -5.02
C SER A 242 -3.29 -17.79 -5.28
N GLU A 243 -3.99 -18.10 -4.19
CA GLU A 243 -5.27 -18.82 -4.29
C GLU A 243 -6.31 -18.10 -5.14
N LEU A 244 -6.31 -16.76 -5.16
CA LEU A 244 -7.19 -15.97 -6.01
C LEU A 244 -6.92 -16.24 -7.50
N MET A 245 -5.67 -16.49 -7.89
CA MET A 245 -5.26 -16.72 -9.27
C MET A 245 -5.38 -18.18 -9.68
N THR A 246 -4.99 -19.08 -8.80
CA THR A 246 -4.90 -20.53 -9.10
C THR A 246 -6.10 -21.34 -8.61
N GLY A 247 -6.93 -20.78 -7.73
CA GLY A 247 -8.03 -21.48 -7.07
C GLY A 247 -7.58 -22.43 -5.95
N SER A 248 -6.29 -22.50 -5.65
CA SER A 248 -5.72 -23.41 -4.64
C SER A 248 -4.44 -22.87 -4.01
N GLY A 249 -3.93 -23.56 -3.00
CA GLY A 249 -2.57 -23.33 -2.47
C GLY A 249 -2.48 -22.48 -1.20
N GLY A 250 -3.49 -21.71 -0.85
CA GLY A 250 -3.52 -20.94 0.41
C GLY A 250 -2.53 -19.78 0.50
N ILE A 251 -1.90 -19.38 -0.62
CA ILE A 251 -1.00 -18.23 -0.70
C ILE A 251 -1.82 -16.94 -0.79
N ALA A 252 -1.50 -15.96 0.04
CA ALA A 252 -2.16 -14.66 0.02
C ALA A 252 -1.87 -13.93 -1.31
N HIS A 253 -2.93 -13.40 -1.94
CA HIS A 253 -2.82 -12.65 -3.18
C HIS A 253 -2.07 -11.32 -2.99
N GLY A 254 -2.41 -10.62 -1.95
CA GLY A 254 -1.82 -9.35 -1.59
C GLY A 254 -2.29 -8.90 -0.22
N SER A 255 -1.75 -7.79 0.26
CA SER A 255 -2.12 -7.19 1.54
C SER A 255 -2.76 -5.83 1.34
N GLY A 256 -4.04 -5.71 1.64
CA GLY A 256 -4.68 -4.41 1.74
C GLY A 256 -4.02 -3.57 2.81
N HIS A 257 -3.71 -2.33 2.49
CA HIS A 257 -3.01 -1.43 3.39
C HIS A 257 -3.51 0.01 3.30
N THR A 258 -3.22 0.80 4.32
CA THR A 258 -3.58 2.21 4.39
C THR A 258 -2.77 2.91 5.47
N ALA A 259 -2.69 4.21 5.45
CA ALA A 259 -2.23 4.99 6.58
C ALA A 259 -3.38 5.26 7.55
N PHE A 260 -3.10 5.31 8.85
CA PHE A 260 -4.06 5.71 9.88
C PHE A 260 -3.42 6.66 10.89
N ILE A 261 -4.27 7.29 11.67
CA ILE A 261 -3.86 8.09 12.83
C ILE A 261 -4.19 7.27 14.06
N ASP A 262 -3.16 6.84 14.80
CA ASP A 262 -3.37 6.19 16.08
C ASP A 262 -3.85 7.23 17.09
N PRO A 263 -5.04 7.03 17.70
CA PRO A 263 -5.57 7.93 18.71
C PRO A 263 -4.68 8.10 19.96
N GLN A 264 -3.78 7.14 20.19
CA GLN A 264 -2.84 7.16 21.31
C GLN A 264 -1.56 7.97 21.02
N THR A 265 -1.38 8.44 19.78
CA THR A 265 -0.19 9.22 19.41
C THR A 265 -0.19 10.57 20.14
N PRO A 266 0.90 10.92 20.86
CA PRO A 266 1.06 12.24 21.42
C PRO A 266 0.98 13.34 20.36
N LYS A 267 0.40 14.49 20.69
CA LYS A 267 0.23 15.59 19.73
C LYS A 267 1.56 16.12 19.18
N GLU A 268 2.60 16.09 20.02
CA GLU A 268 3.95 16.58 19.72
C GLU A 268 4.82 15.51 19.00
N ALA A 269 4.27 14.34 18.76
CA ALA A 269 5.02 13.27 18.13
C ALA A 269 5.44 13.67 16.71
N PRO A 270 6.72 13.45 16.34
CA PRO A 270 7.20 13.78 15.02
C PRO A 270 6.48 12.97 13.94
N GLY A 271 6.38 13.54 12.75
CA GLY A 271 5.75 12.88 11.62
C GLY A 271 6.50 11.63 11.17
N ARG A 272 5.75 10.61 10.74
CA ARG A 272 6.31 9.42 10.10
C ARG A 272 7.17 9.82 8.89
N GLN A 273 8.32 9.16 8.77
CA GLN A 273 9.12 9.15 7.57
C GLN A 273 9.29 7.71 7.10
N SER A 274 9.18 7.46 5.82
CA SER A 274 9.40 6.13 5.23
C SER A 274 9.90 6.24 3.80
N ILE A 275 10.66 5.24 3.37
CA ILE A 275 10.90 4.95 1.96
C ILE A 275 10.16 3.67 1.61
N GLU A 276 9.46 3.69 0.49
CA GLU A 276 8.76 2.56 -0.10
C GLU A 276 9.47 2.22 -1.40
N VAL A 277 10.00 1.01 -1.53
CA VAL A 277 10.68 0.54 -2.75
C VAL A 277 9.82 -0.53 -3.38
N ARG A 278 9.47 -0.34 -4.66
CA ARG A 278 8.66 -1.28 -5.42
C ARG A 278 9.53 -2.16 -6.30
N CYS A 279 9.29 -3.45 -6.24
CA CYS A 279 10.03 -4.41 -7.05
C CYS A 279 9.14 -5.54 -7.56
N LEU A 280 9.55 -6.10 -8.70
CA LEU A 280 9.07 -7.37 -9.22
C LEU A 280 10.00 -8.47 -8.74
N VAL A 281 9.44 -9.53 -8.18
CA VAL A 281 10.18 -10.69 -7.71
C VAL A 281 9.78 -11.89 -8.54
N PHE A 282 10.77 -12.52 -9.19
CA PHE A 282 10.57 -13.68 -10.04
C PHE A 282 11.16 -14.92 -9.37
N TYR A 283 10.41 -16.01 -9.39
CA TYR A 283 10.78 -17.32 -8.93
C TYR A 283 11.03 -18.27 -10.12
N GLU A 284 11.55 -19.47 -9.86
CA GLU A 284 11.65 -20.53 -10.88
C GLU A 284 10.30 -21.10 -11.22
#